data_37cbbbea6cdf6cb78b86506826f1d295
#
_entry.id   37cbbbea6cdf6cb78b86506826f1d295
#
_cell.length_a   1.000
_cell.length_b   1.000
_cell.length_c   1.000
_cell.angle_alpha   90.00
_cell.angle_beta   90.00
_cell.angle_gamma   90.00
#
_symmetry.space_group_name_H-M   'P 1'
#
loop_
_entity.id
_entity.type
_entity.pdbx_description
1 polymer ?
#
loop_
_entity_poly.entity_id
_entity_poly.type
_entity_poly.pdbx_seq_one_letter_code
_entity_poly.pdbx_strand_id
1 'polypeptide(L)'
;MHLHYQPKQQRLLDLMLSTGPDAATIIGAGGAKGGGKSGAAQNIAVSLAVELGGKYPGFPVTIVRRVFKDLQDNHVSAMKMRWPELQAYWSAGQEHFAFRGAGVIQFRYSETTEDTRRKFLGGFQTGILIIDEAQQFSEEELKWMILSARWPGVAPNTCKVLMLFNPGGISGSYLRRVFWWKNYEGEELAGNYEFLHIFGWDNYEWFRGQCNIKQKDFYALPSQCRDGMDPADRGDGQCCRYHLFIRDTSEGRKYNEMPPSIRMGMLLGNFDHFEGQYYAGVWDEELSTISAVECGQIVQYWWTRWMSLDWGFSHYSVNVWLAAGKVPARITKQVFGYERDIDAIVIERAIAERRAAEYDFGRRIAEITPKQEIREIRRWFVDGTILHKDADHPVSELIMSATTPHGFPKMEPAVKDRVSGWRTLHDCLRRTLVFRRTGELSKGPLLLVSRECAGVIAALPVLQTDPKKPEDVLKLDTVHDDIADAVRYGVESWIRSKDTAPFEVRAREVYNSVEDPTWRHIRMKEFEMENADKGRTVRW
;
A
#
# COMPACT_ATOMS: atom_id res chain seq x y z
N MET A 1 27.59 -31.95 -4.23
CA MET A 1 26.42 -31.06 -4.40
C MET A 1 26.78 -29.93 -5.37
N HIS A 2 26.04 -29.78 -6.48
CA HIS A 2 26.23 -28.67 -7.42
C HIS A 2 25.11 -27.67 -7.22
N LEU A 3 25.48 -26.44 -6.85
CA LEU A 3 24.57 -25.31 -6.76
C LEU A 3 24.58 -24.57 -8.11
N HIS A 4 23.42 -24.40 -8.68
CA HIS A 4 23.27 -23.67 -9.94
C HIS A 4 22.51 -22.39 -9.70
N TYR A 5 23.11 -21.25 -10.05
CA TYR A 5 22.54 -19.92 -9.90
C TYR A 5 22.14 -19.35 -11.26
N GLN A 6 20.95 -18.83 -11.32
CA GLN A 6 20.53 -17.93 -12.39
C GLN A 6 21.09 -16.52 -12.15
N PRO A 7 21.24 -15.65 -13.16
CA PRO A 7 21.95 -14.38 -13.01
C PRO A 7 21.48 -13.51 -11.84
N LYS A 8 20.16 -13.37 -11.63
CA LYS A 8 19.64 -12.60 -10.49
C LYS A 8 19.84 -13.30 -9.15
N GLN A 9 19.81 -14.63 -9.14
CA GLN A 9 20.14 -15.39 -7.92
C GLN A 9 21.63 -15.27 -7.58
N GLN A 10 22.52 -15.26 -8.57
CA GLN A 10 23.96 -14.97 -8.38
C GLN A 10 24.15 -13.56 -7.83
N ARG A 11 23.50 -12.56 -8.43
CA ARG A 11 23.57 -11.19 -7.92
C ARG A 11 23.09 -11.08 -6.47
N LEU A 12 22.07 -11.85 -6.10
CA LEU A 12 21.57 -11.89 -4.73
C LEU A 12 22.59 -12.51 -3.76
N LEU A 13 23.25 -13.60 -4.18
CA LEU A 13 24.34 -14.20 -3.41
C LEU A 13 25.50 -13.20 -3.23
N ASP A 14 25.90 -12.49 -4.30
CA ASP A 14 26.97 -11.49 -4.24
C ASP A 14 26.64 -10.37 -3.25
N LEU A 15 25.39 -9.89 -3.22
CA LEU A 15 24.91 -8.93 -2.21
C LEU A 15 24.98 -9.48 -0.80
N MET A 16 24.60 -10.76 -0.61
CA MET A 16 24.66 -11.42 0.70
C MET A 16 26.09 -11.65 1.19
N LEU A 17 27.05 -11.86 0.29
CA LEU A 17 28.46 -12.06 0.61
C LEU A 17 29.25 -10.74 0.73
N SER A 18 28.71 -9.64 0.18
CA SER A 18 29.39 -8.33 0.26
C SER A 18 29.58 -7.91 1.72
N THR A 19 30.78 -7.45 2.06
CA THR A 19 31.14 -6.94 3.39
C THR A 19 31.82 -5.60 3.25
N GLY A 20 31.89 -4.83 4.32
CA GLY A 20 32.49 -3.50 4.31
C GLY A 20 31.51 -2.42 4.77
N PRO A 21 31.98 -1.18 4.97
CA PRO A 21 31.19 -0.13 5.59
C PRO A 21 29.93 0.28 4.79
N ASP A 22 30.01 0.17 3.46
CA ASP A 22 28.91 0.57 2.54
C ASP A 22 28.03 -0.61 2.11
N ALA A 23 28.27 -1.82 2.64
CA ALA A 23 27.49 -2.99 2.26
C ALA A 23 26.12 -2.98 2.95
N ALA A 24 25.04 -3.04 2.16
CA ALA A 24 23.69 -3.15 2.67
C ALA A 24 23.51 -4.40 3.57
N THR A 25 22.79 -4.25 4.65
CA THR A 25 22.51 -5.31 5.64
C THR A 25 21.08 -5.87 5.53
N ILE A 26 20.19 -5.14 4.86
CA ILE A 26 18.79 -5.54 4.65
C ILE A 26 18.55 -5.59 3.15
N ILE A 27 18.39 -6.79 2.61
CA ILE A 27 18.26 -7.03 1.18
C ILE A 27 16.86 -7.53 0.89
N GLY A 28 16.14 -6.80 0.03
CA GLY A 28 14.85 -7.20 -0.50
C GLY A 28 14.99 -7.87 -1.85
N ALA A 29 14.37 -9.02 -2.06
CA ALA A 29 14.22 -9.64 -3.37
C ALA A 29 12.74 -9.89 -3.63
N GLY A 30 12.13 -8.94 -4.35
CA GLY A 30 10.69 -8.88 -4.55
C GLY A 30 10.29 -8.91 -6.01
N GLY A 31 8.99 -9.11 -6.26
CA GLY A 31 8.44 -9.04 -7.61
C GLY A 31 7.51 -10.19 -7.94
N ALA A 32 7.59 -10.65 -9.17
CA ALA A 32 6.66 -11.63 -9.73
C ALA A 32 6.63 -12.98 -8.99
N LYS A 33 5.47 -13.62 -8.98
CA LYS A 33 5.34 -15.02 -8.59
C LYS A 33 6.07 -15.92 -9.61
N GLY A 34 6.68 -17.01 -9.13
CA GLY A 34 7.40 -17.95 -10.03
C GLY A 34 8.81 -17.51 -10.43
N GLY A 35 9.33 -16.38 -9.95
CA GLY A 35 10.69 -15.90 -10.25
C GLY A 35 11.83 -16.72 -9.64
N GLY A 36 11.54 -17.82 -8.97
CA GLY A 36 12.57 -18.70 -8.38
C GLY A 36 13.13 -18.21 -7.03
N LYS A 37 12.42 -17.33 -6.32
CA LYS A 37 12.86 -16.73 -5.05
C LYS A 37 13.13 -17.76 -3.94
N SER A 38 12.19 -18.67 -3.67
CA SER A 38 12.38 -19.70 -2.62
C SER A 38 13.50 -20.68 -2.99
N GLY A 39 13.66 -21.02 -4.29
CA GLY A 39 14.80 -21.80 -4.76
C GLY A 39 16.13 -21.06 -4.59
N ALA A 40 16.15 -19.74 -4.79
CA ALA A 40 17.31 -18.90 -4.50
C ALA A 40 17.64 -18.91 -3.00
N ALA A 41 16.64 -18.79 -2.13
CA ALA A 41 16.84 -18.88 -0.67
C ALA A 41 17.58 -20.15 -0.25
N GLN A 42 17.18 -21.31 -0.81
CA GLN A 42 17.81 -22.58 -0.52
C GLN A 42 19.27 -22.61 -0.98
N ASN A 43 19.56 -22.22 -2.25
CA ASN A 43 20.90 -22.17 -2.79
C ASN A 43 21.79 -21.24 -1.96
N ILE A 44 21.28 -20.03 -1.66
CA ILE A 44 22.01 -19.01 -0.90
C ILE A 44 22.27 -19.49 0.52
N ALA A 45 21.29 -20.10 1.19
CA ALA A 45 21.48 -20.63 2.54
C ALA A 45 22.61 -21.67 2.59
N VAL A 46 22.68 -22.57 1.62
CA VAL A 46 23.75 -23.57 1.53
C VAL A 46 25.10 -22.90 1.27
N SER A 47 25.20 -21.99 0.28
CA SER A 47 26.45 -21.29 -0.01
C SER A 47 26.95 -20.49 1.21
N LEU A 48 26.06 -19.73 1.87
CA LEU A 48 26.45 -18.92 3.03
C LEU A 48 26.86 -19.78 4.24
N ALA A 49 26.15 -20.91 4.47
CA ALA A 49 26.54 -21.83 5.54
C ALA A 49 27.89 -22.49 5.29
N VAL A 50 28.26 -22.74 4.03
CA VAL A 50 29.57 -23.29 3.69
C VAL A 50 30.64 -22.20 3.71
N GLU A 51 30.44 -21.09 3.02
CA GLU A 51 31.46 -20.04 2.84
C GLU A 51 31.73 -19.25 4.13
N LEU A 52 30.66 -18.72 4.74
CA LEU A 52 30.81 -17.97 6.01
C LEU A 52 31.10 -18.91 7.19
N GLY A 53 30.53 -20.12 7.16
CA GLY A 53 30.80 -21.13 8.16
C GLY A 53 32.23 -21.66 8.11
N GLY A 54 32.85 -21.75 6.90
CA GLY A 54 34.27 -22.06 6.74
C GLY A 54 35.19 -20.98 7.34
N LYS A 55 34.75 -19.71 7.30
CA LYS A 55 35.47 -18.58 7.92
C LYS A 55 35.14 -18.41 9.41
N TYR A 56 33.91 -18.68 9.79
CA TYR A 56 33.38 -18.55 11.15
C TYR A 56 32.68 -19.86 11.55
N PRO A 57 33.39 -20.86 12.13
CA PRO A 57 32.82 -22.17 12.41
C PRO A 57 31.53 -22.10 13.24
N GLY A 58 30.50 -22.84 12.83
CA GLY A 58 29.20 -22.82 13.46
C GLY A 58 28.29 -21.63 13.07
N PHE A 59 28.67 -20.81 12.09
CA PHE A 59 27.91 -19.63 11.64
C PHE A 59 26.48 -20.02 11.24
N PRO A 60 25.44 -19.42 11.87
CA PRO A 60 24.07 -19.79 11.63
C PRO A 60 23.44 -19.01 10.46
N VAL A 61 22.79 -19.72 9.57
CA VAL A 61 21.89 -19.22 8.54
C VAL A 61 20.49 -19.71 8.84
N THR A 62 19.53 -18.84 9.01
CA THR A 62 18.16 -19.22 9.38
C THR A 62 17.18 -18.87 8.29
N ILE A 63 16.35 -19.84 7.89
CA ILE A 63 15.20 -19.63 6.99
C ILE A 63 13.93 -19.57 7.83
N VAL A 64 13.12 -18.52 7.61
CA VAL A 64 11.88 -18.28 8.34
C VAL A 64 10.69 -18.24 7.37
N ARG A 65 9.59 -18.88 7.77
CA ARG A 65 8.27 -18.75 7.16
C ARG A 65 7.18 -18.53 8.20
N ARG A 66 6.01 -18.05 7.75
CA ARG A 66 4.85 -17.84 8.63
C ARG A 66 4.31 -19.17 9.16
N VAL A 67 4.12 -20.15 8.30
CA VAL A 67 3.44 -21.43 8.59
C VAL A 67 4.45 -22.58 8.62
N PHE A 68 4.37 -23.41 9.68
CA PHE A 68 5.26 -24.56 9.85
C PHE A 68 5.20 -25.55 8.68
N LYS A 69 3.99 -25.91 8.23
CA LYS A 69 3.81 -26.85 7.11
C LYS A 69 4.47 -26.33 5.84
N ASP A 70 4.29 -25.04 5.54
CA ASP A 70 4.89 -24.42 4.34
C ASP A 70 6.42 -24.39 4.43
N LEU A 71 6.98 -24.21 5.63
CA LEU A 71 8.42 -24.26 5.86
C LEU A 71 8.96 -25.67 5.59
N GLN A 72 8.28 -26.70 6.11
CA GLN A 72 8.66 -28.09 5.91
C GLN A 72 8.57 -28.52 4.44
N ASP A 73 7.46 -28.21 3.77
CA ASP A 73 7.22 -28.65 2.39
C ASP A 73 8.13 -27.89 1.41
N ASN A 74 8.19 -26.55 1.52
CA ASN A 74 8.87 -25.71 0.55
C ASN A 74 10.38 -25.55 0.77
N HIS A 75 10.89 -25.84 1.97
CA HIS A 75 12.32 -25.72 2.26
C HIS A 75 12.94 -27.05 2.72
N VAL A 76 12.54 -27.60 3.85
CA VAL A 76 13.22 -28.77 4.41
C VAL A 76 13.12 -29.97 3.47
N SER A 77 11.90 -30.35 3.08
CA SER A 77 11.65 -31.49 2.19
C SER A 77 12.17 -31.24 0.78
N ALA A 78 11.96 -30.01 0.26
CA ALA A 78 12.45 -29.62 -1.05
C ALA A 78 14.00 -29.64 -1.14
N MET A 79 14.71 -29.19 -0.12
CA MET A 79 16.17 -29.25 -0.07
C MET A 79 16.69 -30.69 -0.01
N LYS A 80 16.08 -31.55 0.82
CA LYS A 80 16.42 -32.99 0.90
C LYS A 80 16.18 -33.71 -0.43
N MET A 81 15.10 -33.36 -1.12
CA MET A 81 14.74 -33.96 -2.41
C MET A 81 15.68 -33.46 -3.51
N ARG A 82 16.03 -32.18 -3.51
CA ARG A 82 16.91 -31.55 -4.52
C ARG A 82 18.38 -31.97 -4.36
N TRP A 83 18.82 -32.16 -3.11
CA TRP A 83 20.18 -32.56 -2.77
C TRP A 83 20.12 -33.71 -1.74
N PRO A 84 19.98 -34.97 -2.19
CA PRO A 84 19.87 -36.12 -1.29
C PRO A 84 21.05 -36.24 -0.32
N GLU A 85 22.25 -35.80 -0.70
CA GLU A 85 23.42 -35.77 0.17
C GLU A 85 23.27 -34.89 1.40
N LEU A 86 22.36 -33.90 1.42
CA LEU A 86 22.05 -33.12 2.61
C LEU A 86 21.46 -33.97 3.76
N GLN A 87 20.90 -35.11 3.46
CA GLN A 87 20.37 -36.02 4.48
C GLN A 87 21.46 -36.44 5.51
N ALA A 88 22.71 -36.54 5.07
CA ALA A 88 23.83 -36.88 5.97
C ALA A 88 24.17 -35.76 6.97
N TYR A 89 23.72 -34.51 6.73
CA TYR A 89 23.95 -33.35 7.59
C TYR A 89 22.72 -32.98 8.43
N TRP A 90 21.61 -33.74 8.27
CA TRP A 90 20.38 -33.46 8.99
C TRP A 90 20.39 -33.91 10.43
N SER A 91 20.15 -33.03 11.38
CA SER A 91 19.92 -33.33 12.78
C SER A 91 18.42 -33.29 13.08
N ALA A 92 17.79 -34.45 13.22
CA ALA A 92 16.34 -34.56 13.46
C ALA A 92 15.90 -33.97 14.81
N GLY A 93 16.74 -34.07 15.84
CA GLY A 93 16.43 -33.54 17.18
C GLY A 93 16.49 -32.02 17.28
N GLN A 94 17.20 -31.36 16.35
CA GLN A 94 17.37 -29.90 16.32
C GLN A 94 16.80 -29.25 15.06
N GLU A 95 16.27 -30.05 14.15
CA GLU A 95 15.63 -29.57 12.90
C GLU A 95 16.53 -28.62 12.09
N HIS A 96 17.80 -28.98 11.88
CA HIS A 96 18.77 -28.19 11.12
C HIS A 96 19.73 -29.05 10.29
N PHE A 97 20.36 -28.46 9.27
CA PHE A 97 21.52 -29.04 8.61
C PHE A 97 22.82 -28.49 9.25
N ALA A 98 23.68 -29.38 9.74
CA ALA A 98 24.97 -29.01 10.33
C ALA A 98 26.12 -29.49 9.44
N PHE A 99 26.85 -28.57 8.85
CA PHE A 99 28.00 -28.86 8.00
C PHE A 99 29.28 -28.95 8.86
N ARG A 100 29.96 -30.09 8.81
CA ARG A 100 31.19 -30.31 9.59
C ARG A 100 32.28 -29.29 9.23
N GLY A 101 32.78 -28.56 10.23
CA GLY A 101 33.79 -27.52 10.04
C GLY A 101 33.31 -26.28 9.26
N ALA A 102 32.00 -26.14 9.08
CA ALA A 102 31.38 -24.99 8.45
C ALA A 102 30.21 -24.45 9.28
N GLY A 103 29.15 -23.95 8.68
CA GLY A 103 28.01 -23.36 9.34
C GLY A 103 26.82 -24.31 9.50
N VAL A 104 25.71 -23.76 9.94
CA VAL A 104 24.46 -24.47 10.14
C VAL A 104 23.31 -23.78 9.42
N ILE A 105 22.35 -24.55 8.87
CA ILE A 105 21.11 -24.00 8.33
C ILE A 105 19.97 -24.40 9.27
N GLN A 106 19.37 -23.40 9.90
CA GLN A 106 18.26 -23.54 10.83
C GLN A 106 16.93 -23.18 10.16
N PHE A 107 15.85 -23.78 10.63
CA PHE A 107 14.50 -23.50 10.15
C PHE A 107 13.63 -23.02 11.30
N ARG A 108 12.91 -21.93 11.07
CA ARG A 108 12.01 -21.36 12.07
C ARG A 108 10.69 -20.94 11.42
N TYR A 109 9.63 -21.00 12.20
CA TYR A 109 8.32 -20.49 11.82
C TYR A 109 7.74 -19.63 12.95
N SER A 110 6.77 -18.79 12.61
CA SER A 110 6.08 -17.96 13.60
C SER A 110 4.67 -17.62 13.11
N GLU A 111 3.67 -18.27 13.68
CA GLU A 111 2.28 -18.22 13.21
C GLU A 111 1.52 -16.99 13.72
N THR A 112 1.90 -16.46 14.87
CA THR A 112 1.26 -15.28 15.48
C THR A 112 2.27 -14.19 15.81
N THR A 113 1.80 -12.95 15.96
CA THR A 113 2.63 -11.80 16.34
C THR A 113 3.29 -12.01 17.71
N GLU A 114 2.56 -12.57 18.68
CA GLU A 114 3.12 -12.86 20.01
C GLU A 114 4.19 -13.96 19.93
N ASP A 115 4.02 -14.97 19.09
CA ASP A 115 5.02 -16.00 18.84
C ASP A 115 6.27 -15.40 18.20
N THR A 116 6.12 -14.47 17.25
CA THR A 116 7.22 -13.72 16.64
C THR A 116 7.98 -12.91 17.70
N ARG A 117 7.26 -12.14 18.51
CA ARG A 117 7.83 -11.35 19.57
C ARG A 117 8.65 -12.21 20.54
N ARG A 118 8.05 -13.30 21.04
CA ARG A 118 8.71 -14.22 21.98
C ARG A 118 9.96 -14.87 21.39
N LYS A 119 9.89 -15.33 20.14
CA LYS A 119 11.01 -16.05 19.50
C LYS A 119 12.15 -15.12 19.11
N PHE A 120 11.87 -13.97 18.51
CA PHE A 120 12.89 -13.10 17.92
C PHE A 120 13.39 -12.01 18.88
N LEU A 121 12.56 -11.44 19.76
CA LEU A 121 13.02 -10.56 20.82
C LEU A 121 13.55 -11.32 22.05
N GLY A 122 13.15 -12.57 22.27
CA GLY A 122 13.53 -13.39 23.40
C GLY A 122 14.96 -13.92 23.40
N GLY A 123 15.89 -13.28 22.64
CA GLY A 123 17.32 -13.62 22.66
C GLY A 123 17.81 -14.50 21.51
N PHE A 124 16.97 -14.81 20.51
CA PHE A 124 17.42 -15.48 19.30
C PHE A 124 18.43 -14.65 18.51
N GLN A 125 19.49 -15.30 18.04
CA GLN A 125 20.53 -14.69 17.22
C GLN A 125 20.88 -15.59 16.05
N THR A 126 21.14 -14.97 14.89
CA THR A 126 21.58 -15.65 13.68
C THR A 126 22.52 -14.75 12.89
N GLY A 127 23.48 -15.33 12.17
CA GLY A 127 24.35 -14.54 11.29
C GLY A 127 23.60 -14.05 10.05
N ILE A 128 22.83 -14.95 9.41
CA ILE A 128 21.98 -14.61 8.26
C ILE A 128 20.55 -15.00 8.58
N LEU A 129 19.62 -14.08 8.30
CA LEU A 129 18.21 -14.33 8.37
C LEU A 129 17.57 -14.23 6.99
N ILE A 130 16.96 -15.30 6.51
CA ILE A 130 16.21 -15.36 5.25
C ILE A 130 14.72 -15.47 5.59
N ILE A 131 13.95 -14.44 5.29
CA ILE A 131 12.51 -14.41 5.52
C ILE A 131 11.81 -14.66 4.19
N ASP A 132 11.26 -15.87 4.00
CA ASP A 132 10.51 -16.22 2.80
C ASP A 132 9.03 -15.90 2.98
N GLU A 133 8.40 -15.29 1.96
CA GLU A 133 7.06 -14.70 1.99
C GLU A 133 6.94 -13.60 3.08
N ALA A 134 7.92 -12.67 3.11
CA ALA A 134 8.00 -11.62 4.12
C ALA A 134 6.73 -10.76 4.22
N GLN A 135 5.95 -10.63 3.14
CA GLN A 135 4.68 -9.92 3.13
C GLN A 135 3.60 -10.53 4.03
N GLN A 136 3.80 -11.76 4.54
CA GLN A 136 2.89 -12.41 5.48
C GLN A 136 3.07 -11.96 6.94
N PHE A 137 4.16 -11.27 7.24
CA PHE A 137 4.44 -10.70 8.57
C PHE A 137 4.04 -9.22 8.62
N SER A 138 3.77 -8.68 9.80
CA SER A 138 3.58 -7.24 9.96
C SER A 138 4.91 -6.48 9.90
N GLU A 139 4.88 -5.16 9.70
CA GLU A 139 6.06 -4.30 9.74
C GLU A 139 6.80 -4.45 11.09
N GLU A 140 6.06 -4.47 12.20
CA GLU A 140 6.60 -4.61 13.53
C GLU A 140 7.32 -5.96 13.70
N GLU A 141 6.70 -7.05 13.24
CA GLU A 141 7.32 -8.38 13.26
C GLU A 141 8.62 -8.44 12.44
N LEU A 142 8.62 -7.83 11.25
CA LEU A 142 9.83 -7.74 10.41
C LEU A 142 10.94 -6.95 11.09
N LYS A 143 10.62 -5.84 11.77
CA LYS A 143 11.59 -5.06 12.56
C LYS A 143 12.17 -5.87 13.72
N TRP A 144 11.37 -6.65 14.42
CA TRP A 144 11.88 -7.56 15.47
C TRP A 144 12.82 -8.64 14.90
N MET A 145 12.46 -9.21 13.75
CA MET A 145 13.29 -10.20 13.07
C MET A 145 14.63 -9.61 12.61
N ILE A 146 14.66 -8.40 12.08
CA ILE A 146 15.88 -7.70 11.67
C ILE A 146 16.86 -7.60 12.84
N LEU A 147 16.40 -7.30 14.05
CA LEU A 147 17.23 -7.17 15.26
C LEU A 147 17.90 -8.50 15.66
N SER A 148 17.40 -9.65 15.22
CA SER A 148 17.99 -10.96 15.51
C SER A 148 19.17 -11.33 14.60
N ALA A 149 19.37 -10.60 13.49
CA ALA A 149 20.49 -10.81 12.57
C ALA A 149 21.79 -10.22 13.16
N ARG A 150 22.36 -10.92 14.13
CA ARG A 150 23.58 -10.55 14.84
C ARG A 150 24.34 -11.80 15.25
N TRP A 151 25.67 -11.79 15.07
CA TRP A 151 26.55 -12.88 15.48
C TRP A 151 27.89 -12.31 15.91
N PRO A 152 28.40 -12.64 17.11
CA PRO A 152 29.65 -12.07 17.61
C PRO A 152 30.86 -12.60 16.84
N GLY A 153 31.94 -11.81 16.81
CA GLY A 153 33.23 -12.20 16.25
C GLY A 153 33.30 -12.24 14.71
N VAL A 154 32.33 -11.66 14.01
CA VAL A 154 32.34 -11.55 12.54
C VAL A 154 32.71 -10.14 12.09
N ALA A 155 33.14 -9.99 10.84
CA ALA A 155 33.45 -8.69 10.26
C ALA A 155 32.20 -7.80 10.16
N PRO A 156 32.34 -6.47 10.14
CA PRO A 156 31.22 -5.54 9.96
C PRO A 156 30.39 -5.89 8.72
N ASN A 157 29.05 -5.72 8.86
CA ASN A 157 28.06 -5.99 7.79
C ASN A 157 28.07 -7.42 7.24
N THR A 158 28.65 -8.39 7.96
CA THR A 158 28.55 -9.83 7.61
C THR A 158 27.14 -10.36 7.97
N CYS A 159 26.56 -9.90 9.09
CA CYS A 159 25.21 -10.29 9.47
C CYS A 159 24.19 -9.55 8.60
N LYS A 160 23.28 -10.29 7.95
CA LYS A 160 22.34 -9.73 6.98
C LYS A 160 20.96 -10.35 7.08
N VAL A 161 19.98 -9.58 6.61
CA VAL A 161 18.60 -10.05 6.40
C VAL A 161 18.27 -10.05 4.92
N LEU A 162 17.78 -11.18 4.44
CA LEU A 162 17.21 -11.33 3.09
C LEU A 162 15.70 -11.50 3.22
N MET A 163 14.94 -10.57 2.65
CA MET A 163 13.49 -10.64 2.58
C MET A 163 13.05 -11.01 1.16
N LEU A 164 12.35 -12.13 1.04
CA LEU A 164 11.74 -12.57 -0.23
C LEU A 164 10.24 -12.32 -0.15
N PHE A 165 9.69 -11.58 -1.11
CA PHE A 165 8.29 -11.16 -1.06
C PHE A 165 7.67 -10.95 -2.43
N ASN A 166 6.33 -10.97 -2.45
CA ASN A 166 5.49 -10.61 -3.59
C ASN A 166 4.73 -9.32 -3.25
N PRO A 167 4.16 -8.61 -4.25
CA PRO A 167 3.27 -7.48 -4.00
C PRO A 167 2.05 -7.87 -3.15
N GLY A 168 1.63 -6.97 -2.26
CA GLY A 168 0.50 -7.17 -1.34
C GLY A 168 0.90 -7.79 0.01
N GLY A 169 -0.07 -8.33 0.74
CA GLY A 169 0.12 -8.92 2.07
C GLY A 169 0.16 -7.90 3.21
N ILE A 170 0.33 -8.41 4.43
CA ILE A 170 0.21 -7.61 5.67
C ILE A 170 1.22 -6.46 5.72
N SER A 171 2.50 -6.72 5.39
CA SER A 171 3.54 -5.68 5.32
C SER A 171 3.72 -5.09 3.91
N GLY A 172 2.76 -5.30 2.99
CA GLY A 172 2.89 -4.84 1.61
C GLY A 172 3.18 -3.35 1.48
N SER A 173 2.58 -2.51 2.33
CA SER A 173 2.83 -1.06 2.38
C SER A 173 4.26 -0.74 2.82
N TYR A 174 4.76 -1.37 3.88
CA TYR A 174 6.12 -1.20 4.37
C TYR A 174 7.15 -1.64 3.32
N LEU A 175 7.00 -2.86 2.77
CA LEU A 175 7.92 -3.41 1.77
C LEU A 175 7.95 -2.56 0.49
N ARG A 176 6.77 -2.05 0.07
CA ARG A 176 6.67 -1.11 -1.06
C ARG A 176 7.35 0.21 -0.76
N ARG A 177 7.11 0.81 0.41
CA ARG A 177 7.72 2.07 0.83
C ARG A 177 9.25 1.97 0.83
N VAL A 178 9.79 0.96 1.50
CA VAL A 178 11.22 0.82 1.71
C VAL A 178 11.96 0.35 0.45
N PHE A 179 11.46 -0.68 -0.23
CA PHE A 179 12.19 -1.31 -1.34
C PHE A 179 11.80 -0.80 -2.72
N TRP A 180 10.51 -0.50 -2.94
CA TRP A 180 10.03 -0.06 -4.26
C TRP A 180 10.13 1.44 -4.45
N TRP A 181 9.63 2.22 -3.50
CA TRP A 181 9.70 3.67 -3.55
C TRP A 181 11.00 4.25 -2.97
N LYS A 182 11.78 3.44 -2.23
CA LYS A 182 13.00 3.88 -1.53
C LYS A 182 12.75 5.11 -0.65
N ASN A 183 11.60 5.14 0.01
CA ASN A 183 11.21 6.18 0.94
C ASN A 183 11.47 5.68 2.37
N TYR A 184 12.39 6.33 3.07
CA TYR A 184 12.87 5.92 4.39
C TYR A 184 12.36 6.89 5.45
N GLU A 185 11.93 6.38 6.61
CA GLU A 185 11.31 7.12 7.69
C GLU A 185 12.08 6.94 9.01
N GLY A 186 12.08 8.00 9.83
CA GLY A 186 12.70 7.96 11.16
C GLY A 186 14.19 7.64 11.10
N GLU A 187 14.60 6.56 11.77
CA GLU A 187 16.00 6.11 11.89
C GLU A 187 16.45 5.19 10.73
N GLU A 188 15.63 5.01 9.70
CA GLU A 188 15.96 4.17 8.54
C GLU A 188 17.03 4.84 7.68
N LEU A 189 18.19 4.18 7.52
CA LEU A 189 19.29 4.69 6.68
C LEU A 189 19.26 4.03 5.30
N ALA A 190 19.18 4.82 4.25
CA ALA A 190 19.10 4.35 2.86
C ALA A 190 20.21 3.35 2.49
N GLY A 191 21.44 3.56 2.98
CA GLY A 191 22.58 2.67 2.72
C GLY A 191 22.46 1.27 3.31
N ASN A 192 21.54 1.06 4.26
CA ASN A 192 21.30 -0.26 4.83
C ASN A 192 20.44 -1.15 3.93
N TYR A 193 19.75 -0.59 2.95
CA TYR A 193 18.75 -1.29 2.15
C TYR A 193 19.19 -1.44 0.70
N GLU A 194 19.02 -2.63 0.13
CA GLU A 194 19.18 -2.91 -1.29
C GLU A 194 17.99 -3.72 -1.81
N PHE A 195 17.57 -3.48 -3.05
CA PHE A 195 16.42 -4.14 -3.65
C PHE A 195 16.75 -4.77 -4.98
N LEU A 196 16.39 -6.03 -5.15
CA LEU A 196 16.48 -6.75 -6.41
C LEU A 196 15.10 -7.14 -6.91
N HIS A 197 14.65 -6.51 -7.99
CA HIS A 197 13.39 -6.87 -8.64
C HIS A 197 13.52 -8.15 -9.45
N ILE A 198 12.69 -9.15 -9.18
CA ILE A 198 12.70 -10.47 -9.82
C ILE A 198 11.39 -10.67 -10.58
N PHE A 199 11.50 -11.02 -11.87
CA PHE A 199 10.36 -11.33 -12.73
C PHE A 199 10.17 -12.85 -12.88
N GLY A 200 8.96 -13.28 -13.27
CA GLY A 200 8.69 -14.69 -13.57
C GLY A 200 9.57 -15.24 -14.69
N TRP A 201 9.82 -14.44 -15.71
CA TRP A 201 10.69 -14.78 -16.83
C TRP A 201 12.19 -14.67 -16.57
N ASP A 202 12.63 -14.32 -15.38
CA ASP A 202 14.03 -14.47 -14.99
C ASP A 202 14.38 -15.93 -14.66
N ASN A 203 13.37 -16.76 -14.43
CA ASN A 203 13.53 -18.16 -14.08
C ASN A 203 13.52 -19.04 -15.35
N TYR A 204 14.70 -19.45 -15.83
CA TYR A 204 14.86 -20.29 -17.02
C TYR A 204 14.17 -21.66 -16.89
N GLU A 205 13.89 -22.15 -15.68
CA GLU A 205 13.22 -23.46 -15.50
C GLU A 205 11.84 -23.52 -16.14
N TRP A 206 11.14 -22.37 -16.26
CA TRP A 206 9.87 -22.30 -16.99
C TRP A 206 9.99 -22.53 -18.49
N PHE A 207 11.18 -22.31 -19.07
CA PHE A 207 11.43 -22.47 -20.50
C PHE A 207 12.01 -23.84 -20.85
N ARG A 208 12.55 -24.56 -19.85
CA ARG A 208 13.17 -25.86 -20.04
C ARG A 208 12.15 -26.85 -20.62
N GLY A 209 12.44 -27.37 -21.80
CA GLY A 209 11.59 -28.31 -22.53
C GLY A 209 10.35 -27.70 -23.20
N GLN A 210 10.13 -26.38 -23.07
CA GLN A 210 9.02 -25.66 -23.71
C GLN A 210 9.50 -24.73 -24.83
N CYS A 211 10.71 -24.20 -24.73
CA CYS A 211 11.32 -23.37 -25.75
C CYS A 211 12.61 -23.98 -26.25
N ASN A 212 12.86 -23.91 -27.56
CA ASN A 212 14.08 -24.41 -28.17
C ASN A 212 15.22 -23.36 -28.11
N ILE A 213 15.47 -22.83 -26.90
CA ILE A 213 16.54 -21.84 -26.64
C ILE A 213 17.47 -22.37 -25.54
N LYS A 214 18.78 -22.28 -25.76
CA LYS A 214 19.75 -22.62 -24.73
C LYS A 214 19.81 -21.56 -23.66
N GLN A 215 20.06 -21.95 -22.42
CA GLN A 215 20.09 -21.04 -21.27
C GLN A 215 21.03 -19.84 -21.47
N LYS A 216 22.21 -20.04 -22.08
CA LYS A 216 23.15 -18.94 -22.37
C LYS A 216 22.55 -17.90 -23.30
N ASP A 217 21.91 -18.35 -24.38
CA ASP A 217 21.30 -17.48 -25.39
C ASP A 217 20.07 -16.78 -24.83
N PHE A 218 19.29 -17.48 -23.99
CA PHE A 218 18.15 -16.93 -23.27
C PHE A 218 18.54 -15.72 -22.40
N TYR A 219 19.62 -15.82 -21.62
CA TYR A 219 20.05 -14.70 -20.77
C TYR A 219 20.73 -13.57 -21.54
N ALA A 220 21.12 -13.79 -22.80
CA ALA A 220 21.55 -12.74 -23.69
C ALA A 220 20.40 -11.86 -24.21
N LEU A 221 19.16 -12.35 -24.16
CA LEU A 221 17.99 -11.59 -24.58
C LEU A 221 17.64 -10.48 -23.56
N PRO A 222 17.07 -9.35 -24.04
CA PRO A 222 16.51 -8.32 -23.17
C PRO A 222 15.44 -8.91 -22.23
N SER A 223 15.36 -8.39 -21.00
CA SER A 223 14.30 -8.81 -20.07
C SER A 223 12.91 -8.44 -20.57
N GLN A 224 12.77 -7.20 -21.07
CA GLN A 224 11.54 -6.64 -21.65
C GLN A 224 11.87 -5.81 -22.87
N CYS A 225 10.94 -5.65 -23.78
CA CYS A 225 11.08 -4.71 -24.90
C CYS A 225 11.00 -3.26 -24.38
N ARG A 226 11.84 -2.38 -24.96
CA ARG A 226 11.94 -0.98 -24.50
C ARG A 226 10.64 -0.19 -24.62
N ASP A 227 9.80 -0.50 -25.57
CA ASP A 227 8.60 0.30 -25.92
C ASP A 227 7.30 -0.44 -25.61
N GLY A 228 7.34 -1.57 -24.90
CA GLY A 228 6.15 -2.37 -24.58
C GLY A 228 5.44 -3.03 -25.78
N MET A 229 5.96 -2.84 -27.01
CA MET A 229 5.36 -3.44 -28.21
C MET A 229 5.79 -4.90 -28.40
N ASP A 230 4.87 -5.72 -28.91
CA ASP A 230 5.20 -7.09 -29.29
C ASP A 230 6.22 -7.08 -30.45
N PRO A 231 7.32 -7.85 -30.37
CA PRO A 231 8.26 -8.00 -31.48
C PRO A 231 7.63 -8.50 -32.79
N ALA A 232 6.54 -9.25 -32.71
CA ALA A 232 5.76 -9.63 -33.88
C ALA A 232 5.21 -8.43 -34.66
N ASP A 233 4.89 -7.34 -33.96
CA ASP A 233 4.39 -6.11 -34.57
C ASP A 233 5.52 -5.23 -35.17
N ARG A 234 6.78 -5.50 -34.79
CA ARG A 234 7.95 -4.72 -35.29
C ARG A 234 8.63 -5.31 -36.52
N GLY A 235 8.42 -6.60 -36.78
CA GLY A 235 9.09 -7.28 -37.91
C GLY A 235 10.59 -7.54 -37.74
N ASP A 236 11.19 -7.26 -36.58
CA ASP A 236 12.63 -7.41 -36.30
C ASP A 236 13.02 -8.77 -35.71
N GLY A 237 12.07 -9.62 -35.43
CA GLY A 237 12.28 -11.03 -35.05
C GLY A 237 12.97 -11.28 -33.69
N GLN A 238 13.45 -10.27 -32.98
CA GLN A 238 14.10 -10.43 -31.69
C GLN A 238 13.12 -10.33 -30.54
N CYS A 239 12.72 -11.50 -30.03
CA CYS A 239 11.83 -11.62 -28.90
C CYS A 239 12.56 -11.38 -27.57
N CYS A 240 12.04 -10.55 -26.67
CA CYS A 240 12.54 -10.44 -25.30
C CYS A 240 12.06 -11.62 -24.43
N ARG A 241 12.69 -11.83 -23.25
CA ARG A 241 12.34 -12.91 -22.32
C ARG A 241 10.89 -12.86 -21.87
N TYR A 242 10.33 -11.67 -21.67
CA TYR A 242 8.91 -11.49 -21.31
C TYR A 242 7.98 -12.07 -22.39
N HIS A 243 8.16 -11.72 -23.65
CA HIS A 243 7.28 -12.21 -24.73
C HIS A 243 7.45 -13.72 -24.96
N LEU A 244 8.69 -14.24 -24.87
CA LEU A 244 8.92 -15.68 -24.88
C LEU A 244 8.18 -16.38 -23.73
N PHE A 245 8.19 -15.79 -22.52
CA PHE A 245 7.47 -16.34 -21.38
C PHE A 245 5.98 -16.42 -21.66
N ILE A 246 5.35 -15.32 -22.05
CA ILE A 246 3.90 -15.24 -22.30
C ILE A 246 3.46 -16.17 -23.42
N ARG A 247 4.23 -16.23 -24.51
CA ARG A 247 3.85 -16.96 -25.72
C ARG A 247 4.18 -18.45 -25.62
N ASP A 248 5.39 -18.79 -25.15
CA ASP A 248 5.97 -20.09 -25.37
C ASP A 248 5.95 -20.99 -24.12
N THR A 249 5.60 -20.44 -22.93
CA THR A 249 5.49 -21.24 -21.71
C THR A 249 4.03 -21.46 -21.28
N SER A 250 3.76 -22.62 -20.67
CA SER A 250 2.43 -22.91 -20.08
C SER A 250 2.08 -21.95 -18.95
N GLU A 251 3.09 -21.57 -18.16
CA GLU A 251 2.89 -20.63 -17.05
C GLU A 251 2.60 -19.21 -17.55
N GLY A 252 3.33 -18.74 -18.56
CA GLY A 252 3.08 -17.42 -19.14
C GLY A 252 1.69 -17.29 -19.77
N ARG A 253 1.24 -18.32 -20.47
CA ARG A 253 -0.14 -18.33 -21.04
C ARG A 253 -1.22 -18.20 -19.96
N LYS A 254 -1.08 -18.90 -18.81
CA LYS A 254 -2.01 -18.73 -17.68
C LYS A 254 -2.11 -17.28 -17.20
N TYR A 255 -0.98 -16.59 -17.10
CA TYR A 255 -0.97 -15.16 -16.72
C TYR A 255 -1.61 -14.27 -17.78
N ASN A 256 -1.50 -14.61 -19.06
CA ASN A 256 -2.09 -13.81 -20.12
C ASN A 256 -3.64 -13.85 -20.10
N GLU A 257 -4.22 -14.91 -19.56
CA GLU A 257 -5.67 -15.08 -19.38
C GLU A 257 -6.21 -14.35 -18.14
N MET A 258 -5.34 -13.89 -17.24
CA MET A 258 -5.75 -13.21 -16.00
C MET A 258 -6.16 -11.74 -16.23
N PRO A 259 -7.03 -11.19 -15.38
CA PRO A 259 -7.34 -9.76 -15.39
C PRO A 259 -6.09 -8.88 -15.34
N PRO A 260 -6.08 -7.69 -15.99
CA PRO A 260 -4.91 -6.82 -16.05
C PRO A 260 -4.31 -6.47 -14.68
N SER A 261 -5.13 -6.23 -13.65
CA SER A 261 -4.68 -5.92 -12.28
C SER A 261 -3.88 -7.07 -11.67
N ILE A 262 -4.34 -8.31 -11.84
CA ILE A 262 -3.63 -9.51 -11.35
C ILE A 262 -2.31 -9.70 -12.12
N ARG A 263 -2.32 -9.49 -13.45
CA ARG A 263 -1.10 -9.55 -14.25
C ARG A 263 -0.06 -8.54 -13.80
N MET A 264 -0.46 -7.30 -13.53
CA MET A 264 0.46 -6.24 -13.08
C MET A 264 1.16 -6.63 -11.77
N GLY A 265 0.44 -7.12 -10.78
CA GLY A 265 1.02 -7.55 -9.50
C GLY A 265 1.79 -8.88 -9.62
N MET A 266 1.14 -9.93 -10.10
CA MET A 266 1.68 -11.29 -10.03
C MET A 266 2.71 -11.60 -11.09
N LEU A 267 2.56 -11.06 -12.32
CA LEU A 267 3.48 -11.30 -13.42
C LEU A 267 4.59 -10.26 -13.49
N LEU A 268 4.23 -8.98 -13.47
CA LEU A 268 5.22 -7.89 -13.56
C LEU A 268 5.83 -7.55 -12.21
N GLY A 269 5.29 -8.08 -11.11
CA GLY A 269 5.76 -7.77 -9.76
C GLY A 269 5.66 -6.29 -9.42
N ASN A 270 4.65 -5.61 -9.97
CA ASN A 270 4.40 -4.20 -9.68
C ASN A 270 3.75 -4.09 -8.30
N PHE A 271 4.41 -3.38 -7.39
CA PHE A 271 3.95 -3.23 -6.01
C PHE A 271 2.81 -2.22 -5.85
N ASP A 272 2.47 -1.48 -6.88
CA ASP A 272 1.30 -0.60 -6.90
C ASP A 272 0.01 -1.34 -7.30
N HIS A 273 0.14 -2.60 -7.76
CA HIS A 273 -0.96 -3.48 -8.12
C HIS A 273 -0.79 -4.86 -7.49
N PHE A 274 -1.76 -5.33 -6.71
CA PHE A 274 -1.70 -6.65 -6.08
C PHE A 274 -3.10 -7.28 -5.97
N GLU A 275 -3.14 -8.61 -5.82
CA GLU A 275 -4.37 -9.37 -5.65
C GLU A 275 -5.03 -9.05 -4.31
N GLY A 276 -6.33 -8.86 -4.31
CA GLY A 276 -7.10 -8.48 -3.12
C GLY A 276 -7.14 -6.98 -2.82
N GLN A 277 -6.59 -6.13 -3.67
CA GLN A 277 -6.71 -4.68 -3.54
C GLN A 277 -8.18 -4.25 -3.64
N TYR A 278 -8.70 -3.55 -2.62
CA TYR A 278 -10.12 -3.20 -2.56
C TYR A 278 -10.54 -2.22 -3.67
N TYR A 279 -9.69 -1.24 -3.97
CA TYR A 279 -9.93 -0.26 -5.03
C TYR A 279 -9.25 -0.62 -6.37
N ALA A 280 -8.93 -1.91 -6.59
CA ALA A 280 -8.40 -2.35 -7.87
C ALA A 280 -9.32 -1.95 -9.04
N GLY A 281 -8.74 -1.32 -10.06
CA GLY A 281 -9.47 -0.90 -11.25
C GLY A 281 -10.31 0.37 -11.12
N VAL A 282 -10.39 1.00 -9.93
CA VAL A 282 -11.07 2.30 -9.73
C VAL A 282 -10.15 3.38 -9.17
N TRP A 283 -9.00 3.00 -8.59
CA TRP A 283 -7.92 3.92 -8.25
C TRP A 283 -6.87 3.95 -9.36
N ASP A 284 -6.52 5.14 -9.78
CA ASP A 284 -5.41 5.44 -10.68
C ASP A 284 -4.82 6.76 -10.18
N GLU A 285 -3.56 6.74 -9.73
CA GLU A 285 -2.96 7.87 -9.04
C GLU A 285 -2.98 9.13 -9.92
N GLU A 286 -2.62 9.00 -11.21
CA GLU A 286 -2.58 10.14 -12.14
C GLU A 286 -3.96 10.73 -12.38
N LEU A 287 -4.99 9.87 -12.51
CA LEU A 287 -6.35 10.28 -12.81
C LEU A 287 -7.16 10.67 -11.56
N SER A 288 -6.83 10.11 -10.39
CA SER A 288 -7.52 10.39 -9.14
C SER A 288 -6.94 11.60 -8.39
N THR A 289 -5.72 12.04 -8.76
CA THR A 289 -5.06 13.18 -8.10
C THR A 289 -5.08 14.45 -8.95
N ILE A 290 -4.94 15.58 -8.26
CA ILE A 290 -4.80 16.93 -8.84
C ILE A 290 -3.64 17.64 -8.16
N SER A 291 -2.90 18.45 -8.91
CA SER A 291 -1.84 19.29 -8.35
C SER A 291 -2.41 20.40 -7.45
N ALA A 292 -1.58 21.03 -6.62
CA ALA A 292 -1.98 22.16 -5.78
C ALA A 292 -2.55 23.33 -6.63
N VAL A 293 -1.99 23.56 -7.82
CA VAL A 293 -2.49 24.59 -8.74
C VAL A 293 -3.89 24.24 -9.25
N GLU A 294 -4.09 23.02 -9.71
CA GLU A 294 -5.41 22.54 -10.16
C GLU A 294 -6.43 22.54 -9.03
N CYS A 295 -6.02 22.15 -7.82
CA CYS A 295 -6.86 22.23 -6.62
C CYS A 295 -7.35 23.66 -6.39
N GLY A 296 -6.46 24.66 -6.43
CA GLY A 296 -6.83 26.08 -6.30
C GLY A 296 -7.71 26.62 -7.44
N GLN A 297 -7.66 26.02 -8.64
CA GLN A 297 -8.57 26.36 -9.74
C GLN A 297 -9.96 25.74 -9.59
N ILE A 298 -10.03 24.53 -9.06
CA ILE A 298 -11.27 23.73 -8.91
C ILE A 298 -12.05 24.19 -7.68
N VAL A 299 -11.40 24.24 -6.52
CA VAL A 299 -12.04 24.56 -5.24
C VAL A 299 -12.24 26.06 -5.11
N GLN A 300 -13.48 26.49 -5.18
CA GLN A 300 -13.84 27.89 -5.09
C GLN A 300 -14.10 28.31 -3.64
N TYR A 301 -13.98 29.61 -3.32
CA TYR A 301 -14.16 30.14 -1.96
C TYR A 301 -15.58 29.93 -1.41
N TRP A 302 -16.59 29.76 -2.26
CA TRP A 302 -17.98 29.50 -1.84
C TRP A 302 -18.31 28.00 -1.68
N TRP A 303 -17.35 27.09 -1.95
CA TRP A 303 -17.59 25.69 -1.73
C TRP A 303 -17.78 25.38 -0.25
N THR A 304 -18.65 24.41 0.03
CA THR A 304 -18.81 23.93 1.41
C THR A 304 -17.62 23.09 1.80
N ARG A 305 -16.99 23.45 2.93
CA ARG A 305 -15.89 22.73 3.53
C ARG A 305 -16.33 22.01 4.80
N TRP A 306 -15.75 20.87 5.04
CA TRP A 306 -15.89 20.11 6.27
C TRP A 306 -14.60 19.36 6.58
N MET A 307 -14.56 18.77 7.78
CA MET A 307 -13.47 17.92 8.22
C MET A 307 -13.99 16.55 8.65
N SER A 308 -13.10 15.59 8.69
CA SER A 308 -13.33 14.29 9.32
C SER A 308 -12.11 13.88 10.13
N LEU A 309 -12.37 13.24 11.27
CA LEU A 309 -11.34 12.80 12.20
C LEU A 309 -11.56 11.32 12.56
N ASP A 310 -10.49 10.53 12.43
CA ASP A 310 -10.33 9.23 13.05
C ASP A 310 -9.28 9.36 14.16
N TRP A 311 -9.67 9.02 15.39
CA TRP A 311 -8.81 9.21 16.56
C TRP A 311 -8.30 7.87 17.09
N GLY A 312 -6.99 7.74 17.26
CA GLY A 312 -6.36 6.60 17.89
C GLY A 312 -5.16 6.99 18.74
N PHE A 313 -5.19 6.75 20.07
CA PHE A 313 -4.02 7.04 20.92
C PHE A 313 -2.86 6.06 20.68
N SER A 314 -3.14 4.78 20.57
CA SER A 314 -2.14 3.73 20.24
C SER A 314 -1.87 3.61 18.74
N HIS A 315 -2.79 4.06 17.93
CA HIS A 315 -2.74 4.13 16.48
C HIS A 315 -2.43 5.55 16.00
N TYR A 316 -2.79 5.89 14.78
CA TYR A 316 -2.66 7.25 14.27
C TYR A 316 -3.95 8.03 14.50
N SER A 317 -3.80 9.29 14.89
CA SER A 317 -4.88 10.27 14.84
C SER A 317 -4.82 10.97 13.50
N VAL A 318 -5.91 10.92 12.75
CA VAL A 318 -5.96 11.42 11.37
C VAL A 318 -7.06 12.44 11.21
N ASN A 319 -6.73 13.63 10.72
CA ASN A 319 -7.73 14.62 10.31
C ASN A 319 -7.61 14.92 8.82
N VAL A 320 -8.75 14.99 8.14
CA VAL A 320 -8.88 15.25 6.69
C VAL A 320 -9.75 16.47 6.46
N TRP A 321 -9.33 17.36 5.57
CA TRP A 321 -10.09 18.54 5.11
C TRP A 321 -10.64 18.27 3.72
N LEU A 322 -11.95 18.45 3.58
CA LEU A 322 -12.66 18.19 2.34
C LEU A 322 -13.48 19.40 1.93
N ALA A 323 -13.62 19.58 0.62
CA ALA A 323 -14.49 20.58 0.03
C ALA A 323 -15.37 19.95 -1.05
N ALA A 324 -16.60 20.42 -1.20
CA ALA A 324 -17.48 19.96 -2.28
C ALA A 324 -18.20 21.14 -2.95
N GLY A 325 -18.36 21.00 -4.25
CA GLY A 325 -19.09 21.97 -5.04
C GLY A 325 -19.17 21.57 -6.52
N LYS A 326 -19.73 22.48 -7.29
CA LYS A 326 -19.82 22.33 -8.74
C LYS A 326 -18.61 22.99 -9.39
N VAL A 327 -17.93 22.26 -10.27
CA VAL A 327 -16.86 22.77 -11.14
C VAL A 327 -17.48 23.19 -12.45
N PRO A 328 -17.41 24.48 -12.83
CA PRO A 328 -17.95 24.94 -14.10
C PRO A 328 -17.23 24.35 -15.31
N ALA A 329 -17.95 24.15 -16.41
CA ALA A 329 -17.46 23.57 -17.65
C ALA A 329 -16.17 24.21 -18.17
N ARG A 330 -16.01 25.54 -18.02
CA ARG A 330 -14.79 26.26 -18.40
C ARG A 330 -13.54 25.78 -17.63
N ILE A 331 -13.68 25.54 -16.31
CA ILE A 331 -12.59 25.08 -15.45
C ILE A 331 -12.30 23.61 -15.75
N THR A 332 -13.35 22.81 -15.91
CA THR A 332 -13.22 21.39 -16.26
C THR A 332 -12.50 21.21 -17.60
N LYS A 333 -12.81 22.08 -18.61
CA LYS A 333 -12.09 22.10 -19.89
C LYS A 333 -10.61 22.47 -19.72
N GLN A 334 -10.32 23.45 -18.91
CA GLN A 334 -8.95 23.89 -18.67
C GLN A 334 -8.10 22.85 -17.94
N VAL A 335 -8.68 22.18 -16.94
CA VAL A 335 -7.94 21.24 -16.07
C VAL A 335 -7.95 19.82 -16.63
N PHE A 336 -9.07 19.36 -17.17
CA PHE A 336 -9.27 17.98 -17.58
C PHE A 336 -9.47 17.77 -19.09
N GLY A 337 -9.58 18.84 -19.86
CA GLY A 337 -9.79 18.79 -21.30
C GLY A 337 -11.26 18.61 -21.75
N TYR A 338 -12.20 18.46 -20.83
CA TYR A 338 -13.63 18.22 -21.12
C TYR A 338 -14.50 19.42 -20.74
N GLU A 339 -15.32 19.90 -21.63
CA GLU A 339 -16.24 21.03 -21.41
C GLU A 339 -17.57 20.53 -20.82
N ARG A 340 -17.55 20.25 -19.49
CA ARG A 340 -18.68 19.71 -18.72
C ARG A 340 -18.72 20.28 -17.32
N ASP A 341 -19.91 20.66 -16.84
CA ASP A 341 -20.13 20.90 -15.43
C ASP A 341 -20.08 19.58 -14.66
N ILE A 342 -19.30 19.54 -13.57
CA ILE A 342 -19.18 18.33 -12.73
C ILE A 342 -19.42 18.67 -11.27
N ASP A 343 -20.00 17.73 -10.51
CA ASP A 343 -19.98 17.79 -9.04
C ASP A 343 -18.72 17.08 -8.55
N ALA A 344 -17.98 17.69 -7.66
CA ALA A 344 -16.75 17.11 -7.11
C ALA A 344 -16.67 17.24 -5.60
N ILE A 345 -16.05 16.24 -4.99
CA ILE A 345 -15.48 16.28 -3.64
C ILE A 345 -13.97 16.32 -3.81
N VAL A 346 -13.30 17.24 -3.16
CA VAL A 346 -11.85 17.37 -3.17
C VAL A 346 -11.33 17.16 -1.75
N ILE A 347 -10.37 16.25 -1.60
CA ILE A 347 -9.56 16.14 -0.38
C ILE A 347 -8.42 17.15 -0.52
N GLU A 348 -8.51 18.25 0.23
CA GLU A 348 -7.57 19.38 0.12
C GLU A 348 -6.33 19.18 0.97
N ARG A 349 -6.48 18.54 2.17
CA ARG A 349 -5.41 18.40 3.17
C ARG A 349 -5.68 17.19 4.06
N ALA A 350 -4.62 16.55 4.53
CA ALA A 350 -4.68 15.48 5.52
C ALA A 350 -3.45 15.51 6.43
N ILE A 351 -3.64 15.21 7.71
CA ILE A 351 -2.55 14.96 8.66
C ILE A 351 -2.78 13.65 9.38
N ALA A 352 -1.69 12.97 9.73
CA ALA A 352 -1.70 11.76 10.53
C ALA A 352 -0.55 11.85 11.55
N GLU A 353 -0.86 11.72 12.84
CA GLU A 353 0.13 11.78 13.92
C GLU A 353 -0.08 10.58 14.86
N ARG A 354 1.02 9.97 15.30
CA ARG A 354 0.98 8.85 16.24
C ARG A 354 1.29 9.33 17.65
N ARG A 355 0.53 8.84 18.63
CA ARG A 355 0.68 9.18 20.06
C ARG A 355 0.58 10.69 20.34
N ALA A 356 -0.21 11.40 19.55
CA ALA A 356 -0.46 12.81 19.82
C ALA A 356 -1.34 12.97 21.08
N ALA A 357 -1.02 13.94 21.91
CA ALA A 357 -1.94 14.37 22.96
C ALA A 357 -3.13 15.12 22.32
N GLU A 358 -4.32 14.94 22.86
CA GLU A 358 -5.58 15.44 22.30
C GLU A 358 -5.55 16.95 22.05
N TYR A 359 -5.12 17.71 23.05
CA TYR A 359 -5.00 19.18 22.94
C TYR A 359 -3.98 19.60 21.89
N ASP A 360 -2.81 18.94 21.86
CA ASP A 360 -1.74 19.28 20.90
C ASP A 360 -2.16 18.95 19.47
N PHE A 361 -2.88 17.86 19.25
CA PHE A 361 -3.43 17.53 17.94
C PHE A 361 -4.46 18.58 17.48
N GLY A 362 -5.36 19.00 18.41
CA GLY A 362 -6.28 20.10 18.14
C GLY A 362 -5.57 21.41 17.80
N ARG A 363 -4.51 21.74 18.54
CA ARG A 363 -3.67 22.92 18.25
C ARG A 363 -3.01 22.80 16.88
N ARG A 364 -2.50 21.64 16.52
CA ARG A 364 -1.91 21.38 15.20
C ARG A 364 -2.92 21.59 14.07
N ILE A 365 -4.15 21.09 14.24
CA ILE A 365 -5.25 21.33 13.28
C ILE A 365 -5.51 22.83 13.12
N ALA A 366 -5.56 23.58 14.21
CA ALA A 366 -5.79 25.01 14.16
C ALA A 366 -4.63 25.80 13.49
N GLU A 367 -3.38 25.39 13.73
CA GLU A 367 -2.19 26.01 13.13
C GLU A 367 -2.13 25.86 11.62
N ILE A 368 -2.45 24.68 11.09
CA ILE A 368 -2.33 24.39 9.66
C ILE A 368 -3.56 24.78 8.83
N THR A 369 -4.68 25.08 9.49
CA THR A 369 -5.89 25.54 8.80
C THR A 369 -5.85 27.05 8.59
N PRO A 370 -5.86 27.55 7.33
CA PRO A 370 -5.89 29.00 7.08
C PRO A 370 -7.08 29.68 7.75
N LYS A 371 -6.87 30.80 8.40
CA LYS A 371 -7.90 31.52 9.19
C LYS A 371 -9.17 31.85 8.38
N GLN A 372 -9.02 32.15 7.10
CA GLN A 372 -10.15 32.41 6.20
C GLN A 372 -10.99 31.15 5.95
N GLU A 373 -10.35 29.97 5.87
CA GLU A 373 -11.02 28.68 5.60
C GLU A 373 -11.81 28.18 6.83
N ILE A 374 -11.35 28.48 8.05
CA ILE A 374 -12.02 28.04 9.28
C ILE A 374 -13.49 28.44 9.27
N ARG A 375 -13.80 29.66 8.80
CA ARG A 375 -15.19 30.18 8.75
C ARG A 375 -16.05 29.46 7.71
N GLU A 376 -15.44 28.77 6.76
CA GLU A 376 -16.09 28.03 5.67
C GLU A 376 -16.31 26.58 6.04
N ILE A 377 -15.60 26.06 7.06
CA ILE A 377 -15.78 24.71 7.59
C ILE A 377 -17.11 24.66 8.35
N ARG A 378 -18.06 23.86 7.83
CA ARG A 378 -19.44 23.81 8.34
C ARG A 378 -19.66 22.63 9.27
N ARG A 379 -18.93 21.54 9.10
CA ARG A 379 -19.13 20.29 9.84
C ARG A 379 -17.79 19.63 10.17
N TRP A 380 -17.78 18.83 11.23
CA TRP A 380 -16.62 18.05 11.61
C TRP A 380 -17.08 16.65 12.04
N PHE A 381 -16.96 15.68 11.14
CA PHE A 381 -17.37 14.31 11.37
C PHE A 381 -16.28 13.53 12.11
N VAL A 382 -16.66 12.79 13.14
CA VAL A 382 -15.71 12.03 13.97
C VAL A 382 -16.25 10.64 14.28
N ASP A 383 -15.40 9.68 14.62
CA ASP A 383 -15.89 8.44 15.21
C ASP A 383 -16.68 8.79 16.47
N GLY A 384 -17.93 8.32 16.53
CA GLY A 384 -18.83 8.60 17.64
C GLY A 384 -18.30 8.12 19.00
N THR A 385 -17.32 7.22 19.04
CA THR A 385 -16.72 6.73 20.29
C THR A 385 -16.04 7.85 21.08
N ILE A 386 -15.40 8.80 20.39
CA ILE A 386 -14.71 9.92 21.06
C ILE A 386 -15.64 10.97 21.65
N LEU A 387 -16.95 10.90 21.32
CA LEU A 387 -17.98 11.80 21.85
C LEU A 387 -18.60 11.30 23.15
N HIS A 388 -18.33 10.05 23.55
CA HIS A 388 -18.92 9.46 24.77
C HIS A 388 -18.20 9.94 26.03
N LYS A 389 -18.99 10.17 27.10
CA LYS A 389 -18.53 10.70 28.39
C LYS A 389 -18.15 9.58 29.38
N ASP A 390 -17.38 8.58 28.94
CA ASP A 390 -16.97 7.51 29.86
C ASP A 390 -15.69 7.85 30.65
N ALA A 391 -15.09 9.04 30.42
CA ALA A 391 -13.95 9.59 31.14
C ALA A 391 -14.28 10.97 31.72
N ASP A 392 -13.50 11.44 32.67
CA ASP A 392 -13.66 12.78 33.29
C ASP A 392 -13.61 13.90 32.22
N HIS A 393 -12.87 13.70 31.13
CA HIS A 393 -12.86 14.57 29.95
C HIS A 393 -12.86 13.71 28.67
N PRO A 394 -13.93 13.74 27.84
CA PRO A 394 -13.92 13.05 26.56
C PRO A 394 -12.86 13.63 25.62
N VAL A 395 -12.25 12.76 24.81
CA VAL A 395 -11.21 13.11 23.81
C VAL A 395 -11.65 14.31 22.95
N SER A 396 -12.91 14.31 22.52
CA SER A 396 -13.46 15.41 21.73
C SER A 396 -13.44 16.76 22.44
N GLU A 397 -13.66 16.82 23.75
CA GLU A 397 -13.62 18.08 24.52
C GLU A 397 -12.20 18.65 24.58
N LEU A 398 -11.20 17.80 24.74
CA LEU A 398 -9.79 18.23 24.77
C LEU A 398 -9.34 18.76 23.41
N ILE A 399 -9.64 18.08 22.32
CA ILE A 399 -9.36 18.57 20.96
C ILE A 399 -10.11 19.86 20.68
N MET A 400 -11.39 19.93 21.06
CA MET A 400 -12.23 21.11 20.86
C MET A 400 -11.78 22.31 21.71
N SER A 401 -11.20 22.09 22.89
CA SER A 401 -10.66 23.18 23.71
C SER A 401 -9.55 23.97 22.99
N ALA A 402 -8.79 23.30 22.13
CA ALA A 402 -7.76 23.93 21.31
C ALA A 402 -8.33 24.58 20.03
N THR A 403 -9.43 24.07 19.45
CA THR A 403 -9.93 24.52 18.14
C THR A 403 -11.10 25.51 18.24
N THR A 404 -11.95 25.40 19.26
CA THR A 404 -13.12 26.31 19.46
C THR A 404 -12.75 27.80 19.53
N PRO A 405 -11.64 28.22 20.17
CA PRO A 405 -11.22 29.63 20.18
C PRO A 405 -10.96 30.21 18.79
N HIS A 406 -10.66 29.35 17.81
CA HIS A 406 -10.40 29.74 16.41
C HIS A 406 -11.66 29.73 15.55
N GLY A 407 -12.81 29.26 16.08
CA GLY A 407 -14.10 29.27 15.38
C GLY A 407 -14.42 27.97 14.60
N PHE A 408 -13.76 26.86 14.92
CA PHE A 408 -14.09 25.57 14.33
C PHE A 408 -15.49 25.09 14.76
N PRO A 409 -16.20 24.31 13.90
CA PRO A 409 -17.50 23.78 14.24
C PRO A 409 -17.39 22.70 15.32
N LYS A 410 -18.52 22.40 15.97
CA LYS A 410 -18.61 21.28 16.90
C LYS A 410 -18.45 19.95 16.16
N MET A 411 -17.85 18.98 16.82
CA MET A 411 -17.75 17.61 16.34
C MET A 411 -19.12 16.94 16.35
N GLU A 412 -19.38 16.13 15.34
CA GLU A 412 -20.59 15.34 15.18
C GLU A 412 -20.26 13.91 14.73
N PRO A 413 -21.08 12.91 15.12
CA PRO A 413 -20.78 11.53 14.82
C PRO A 413 -20.83 11.26 13.32
N ALA A 414 -19.82 10.59 12.80
CA ALA A 414 -19.77 10.07 11.44
C ALA A 414 -20.71 8.86 11.26
N VAL A 415 -21.04 8.57 10.02
CA VAL A 415 -21.75 7.35 9.65
C VAL A 415 -20.86 6.13 9.91
N LYS A 416 -21.34 5.19 10.73
CA LYS A 416 -20.57 4.01 11.16
C LYS A 416 -20.58 2.82 10.19
N ASP A 417 -21.51 2.79 9.23
CA ASP A 417 -21.64 1.69 8.28
C ASP A 417 -20.41 1.60 7.36
N ARG A 418 -19.49 0.68 7.70
CA ARG A 418 -18.23 0.50 6.97
C ARG A 418 -18.45 0.07 5.52
N VAL A 419 -19.30 -0.94 5.32
CA VAL A 419 -19.53 -1.51 3.98
C VAL A 419 -20.13 -0.47 3.04
N SER A 420 -21.14 0.27 3.51
CA SER A 420 -21.71 1.36 2.73
C SER A 420 -20.69 2.46 2.44
N GLY A 421 -19.89 2.84 3.42
CA GLY A 421 -18.88 3.88 3.26
C GLY A 421 -17.78 3.50 2.25
N TRP A 422 -17.28 2.26 2.30
CA TRP A 422 -16.33 1.76 1.31
C TRP A 422 -16.92 1.73 -0.11
N ARG A 423 -18.18 1.32 -0.24
CA ARG A 423 -18.89 1.33 -1.52
C ARG A 423 -19.07 2.74 -2.05
N THR A 424 -19.40 3.69 -1.20
CA THR A 424 -19.54 5.12 -1.56
C THR A 424 -18.22 5.68 -2.10
N LEU A 425 -17.09 5.41 -1.43
CA LEU A 425 -15.77 5.80 -1.92
C LEU A 425 -15.43 5.14 -3.25
N HIS A 426 -15.67 3.83 -3.37
CA HIS A 426 -15.45 3.07 -4.62
C HIS A 426 -16.23 3.69 -5.79
N ASP A 427 -17.49 4.04 -5.58
CA ASP A 427 -18.32 4.65 -6.59
C ASP A 427 -17.86 6.04 -7.02
N CYS A 428 -17.40 6.87 -6.07
CA CYS A 428 -16.85 8.19 -6.37
C CYS A 428 -15.53 8.07 -7.16
N LEU A 429 -14.64 7.17 -6.76
CA LEU A 429 -13.38 6.90 -7.48
C LEU A 429 -13.62 6.35 -8.88
N ARG A 430 -14.57 5.42 -9.04
CA ARG A 430 -14.96 4.88 -10.34
C ARG A 430 -15.49 5.97 -11.26
N ARG A 431 -16.32 6.88 -10.75
CA ARG A 431 -16.83 8.03 -11.54
C ARG A 431 -15.68 8.94 -11.98
N THR A 432 -14.74 9.22 -11.08
CA THR A 432 -13.53 10.01 -11.38
C THR A 432 -12.76 9.36 -12.52
N LEU A 433 -12.48 8.07 -12.42
CA LEU A 433 -11.69 7.32 -13.41
C LEU A 433 -12.38 7.33 -14.80
N VAL A 434 -13.70 7.05 -14.85
CA VAL A 434 -14.46 7.07 -16.10
C VAL A 434 -14.44 8.47 -16.71
N PHE A 435 -14.77 9.51 -15.92
CA PHE A 435 -14.77 10.88 -16.42
C PHE A 435 -13.39 11.32 -16.92
N ARG A 436 -12.34 11.05 -16.17
CA ARG A 436 -10.97 11.44 -16.54
C ARG A 436 -10.46 10.72 -17.81
N ARG A 437 -10.98 9.52 -18.12
CA ARG A 437 -10.61 8.76 -19.33
C ARG A 437 -11.47 9.10 -20.54
N THR A 438 -12.75 9.31 -20.35
CA THR A 438 -13.71 9.36 -21.47
C THR A 438 -14.51 10.66 -21.57
N GLY A 439 -14.49 11.51 -20.53
CA GLY A 439 -15.38 12.68 -20.42
C GLY A 439 -16.83 12.33 -20.10
N GLU A 440 -17.16 11.05 -19.89
CA GLU A 440 -18.52 10.61 -19.55
C GLU A 440 -18.85 10.88 -18.08
N LEU A 441 -20.06 11.40 -17.84
CA LEU A 441 -20.56 11.68 -16.49
C LEU A 441 -21.63 10.69 -16.10
N SER A 442 -21.51 10.18 -14.88
CA SER A 442 -22.59 9.45 -14.19
C SER A 442 -23.07 10.24 -12.98
N LYS A 443 -24.28 9.94 -12.49
CA LYS A 443 -24.89 10.64 -11.36
C LYS A 443 -24.05 10.51 -10.09
N GLY A 444 -23.73 11.63 -9.47
CA GLY A 444 -22.99 11.76 -8.20
C GLY A 444 -21.61 12.41 -8.36
N PRO A 445 -20.97 12.78 -7.25
CA PRO A 445 -19.72 13.53 -7.28
C PRO A 445 -18.53 12.67 -7.70
N LEU A 446 -17.55 13.32 -8.33
CA LEU A 446 -16.19 12.81 -8.47
C LEU A 446 -15.46 12.94 -7.12
N LEU A 447 -14.50 12.09 -6.85
CA LEU A 447 -13.57 12.24 -5.72
C LEU A 447 -12.17 12.52 -6.25
N LEU A 448 -11.64 13.69 -5.94
CA LEU A 448 -10.31 14.13 -6.32
C LEU A 448 -9.45 14.32 -5.07
N VAL A 449 -8.17 13.96 -5.16
CA VAL A 449 -7.23 14.07 -4.05
C VAL A 449 -6.11 15.04 -4.43
N SER A 450 -5.87 16.07 -3.61
CA SER A 450 -4.72 16.93 -3.80
C SER A 450 -3.42 16.13 -3.65
N ARG A 451 -2.44 16.36 -4.54
CA ARG A 451 -1.11 15.73 -4.45
C ARG A 451 -0.35 16.08 -3.17
N GLU A 452 -0.79 17.08 -2.45
CA GLU A 452 -0.26 17.42 -1.12
C GLU A 452 -0.72 16.41 -0.03
N CYS A 453 -1.75 15.61 -0.31
CA CYS A 453 -2.26 14.58 0.58
C CYS A 453 -1.52 13.24 0.39
N ALA A 454 -0.18 13.25 0.50
CA ALA A 454 0.66 12.08 0.27
C ALA A 454 0.20 10.84 1.08
N GLY A 455 -0.25 11.04 2.32
CA GLY A 455 -0.80 9.96 3.15
C GLY A 455 -2.04 9.30 2.56
N VAL A 456 -2.98 10.07 2.01
CA VAL A 456 -4.20 9.55 1.38
C VAL A 456 -3.87 8.82 0.08
N ILE A 457 -2.96 9.38 -0.72
CA ILE A 457 -2.48 8.78 -1.97
C ILE A 457 -1.81 7.43 -1.71
N ALA A 458 -1.03 7.33 -0.62
CA ALA A 458 -0.40 6.09 -0.21
C ALA A 458 -1.39 5.08 0.37
N ALA A 459 -2.43 5.53 1.09
CA ALA A 459 -3.35 4.66 1.82
C ALA A 459 -4.38 3.97 0.92
N LEU A 460 -5.06 4.70 0.03
CA LEU A 460 -6.17 4.14 -0.75
C LEU A 460 -5.79 2.92 -1.61
N PRO A 461 -4.66 2.91 -2.35
CA PRO A 461 -4.31 1.78 -3.20
C PRO A 461 -3.84 0.53 -2.45
N VAL A 462 -3.53 0.61 -1.15
CA VAL A 462 -3.03 -0.55 -0.38
C VAL A 462 -4.11 -1.26 0.43
N LEU A 463 -5.31 -0.72 0.49
CA LEU A 463 -6.43 -1.35 1.17
C LEU A 463 -6.76 -2.69 0.53
N GLN A 464 -6.95 -3.69 1.38
CA GLN A 464 -7.22 -5.05 0.96
C GLN A 464 -8.66 -5.44 1.26
N THR A 465 -9.23 -6.24 0.38
CA THR A 465 -10.54 -6.87 0.60
C THR A 465 -10.43 -7.87 1.74
N ASP A 466 -11.37 -7.84 2.69
CA ASP A 466 -11.43 -8.86 3.73
C ASP A 466 -11.82 -10.22 3.10
N PRO A 467 -10.96 -11.26 3.19
CA PRO A 467 -11.28 -12.57 2.62
C PRO A 467 -12.53 -13.23 3.23
N LYS A 468 -12.93 -12.83 4.44
CA LYS A 468 -14.11 -13.33 5.13
C LYS A 468 -15.36 -12.53 4.81
N LYS A 469 -15.19 -11.26 4.41
CA LYS A 469 -16.25 -10.31 4.07
C LYS A 469 -15.83 -9.50 2.84
N PRO A 470 -16.01 -10.03 1.63
CA PRO A 470 -15.52 -9.40 0.40
C PRO A 470 -16.06 -7.98 0.13
N GLU A 471 -17.12 -7.58 0.79
CA GLU A 471 -17.67 -6.23 0.76
C GLU A 471 -17.01 -5.24 1.73
N ASP A 472 -16.16 -5.71 2.64
CA ASP A 472 -15.44 -4.88 3.63
C ASP A 472 -13.94 -4.85 3.33
N VAL A 473 -13.27 -3.85 3.90
CA VAL A 473 -11.81 -3.72 3.89
C VAL A 473 -11.21 -4.47 5.07
N LEU A 474 -10.17 -5.25 4.81
CA LEU A 474 -9.41 -5.95 5.84
C LEU A 474 -8.71 -4.93 6.75
N LYS A 475 -8.96 -5.02 8.05
CA LYS A 475 -8.31 -4.16 9.04
C LYS A 475 -6.94 -4.73 9.39
N LEU A 476 -5.89 -3.98 9.11
CA LEU A 476 -4.49 -4.37 9.32
C LEU A 476 -3.83 -3.58 10.47
N ASP A 477 -4.57 -2.67 11.11
CA ASP A 477 -4.10 -1.76 12.18
C ASP A 477 -2.86 -0.95 11.76
N THR A 478 -2.87 -0.47 10.52
CA THR A 478 -1.82 0.37 9.95
C THR A 478 -2.26 1.84 9.83
N VAL A 479 -1.31 2.76 9.65
CA VAL A 479 -1.63 4.18 9.36
C VAL A 479 -2.55 4.34 8.14
N HIS A 480 -2.48 3.41 7.19
CA HIS A 480 -3.31 3.45 5.99
C HIS A 480 -4.78 3.17 6.29
N ASP A 481 -5.05 2.27 7.25
CA ASP A 481 -6.43 1.98 7.70
C ASP A 481 -7.04 3.20 8.37
N ASP A 482 -6.29 3.87 9.28
CA ASP A 482 -6.74 5.05 10.01
C ASP A 482 -7.00 6.23 9.05
N ILE A 483 -6.10 6.46 8.06
CA ILE A 483 -6.29 7.48 7.03
C ILE A 483 -7.52 7.18 6.16
N ALA A 484 -7.68 5.93 5.75
CA ALA A 484 -8.79 5.52 4.91
C ALA A 484 -10.14 5.60 5.65
N ASP A 485 -10.17 5.25 6.94
CA ASP A 485 -11.36 5.39 7.79
C ASP A 485 -11.73 6.88 7.96
N ALA A 486 -10.76 7.78 8.18
CA ALA A 486 -11.01 9.22 8.23
C ALA A 486 -11.59 9.76 6.90
N VAL A 487 -11.04 9.34 5.75
CA VAL A 487 -11.58 9.69 4.43
C VAL A 487 -13.00 9.15 4.25
N ARG A 488 -13.24 7.89 4.63
CA ARG A 488 -14.55 7.25 4.57
C ARG A 488 -15.58 8.01 5.40
N TYR A 489 -15.24 8.36 6.64
CA TYR A 489 -16.11 9.18 7.50
C TYR A 489 -16.49 10.49 6.83
N GLY A 490 -15.52 11.19 6.26
CA GLY A 490 -15.75 12.47 5.62
C GLY A 490 -16.64 12.38 4.39
N VAL A 491 -16.38 11.44 3.49
CA VAL A 491 -17.12 11.32 2.22
C VAL A 491 -18.53 10.74 2.44
N GLU A 492 -18.64 9.65 3.18
CA GLU A 492 -19.92 8.99 3.42
C GLU A 492 -20.88 9.87 4.23
N SER A 493 -20.39 10.46 5.33
CA SER A 493 -21.24 11.32 6.19
C SER A 493 -21.70 12.56 5.43
N TRP A 494 -20.85 13.13 4.56
CA TRP A 494 -21.24 14.25 3.71
C TRP A 494 -22.32 13.87 2.71
N ILE A 495 -22.16 12.79 1.98
CA ILE A 495 -23.12 12.36 0.94
C ILE A 495 -24.47 12.03 1.58
N ARG A 496 -24.48 11.27 2.68
CA ARG A 496 -25.75 10.94 3.38
C ARG A 496 -26.40 12.14 4.04
N SER A 497 -25.63 13.07 4.57
CA SER A 497 -26.19 14.26 5.19
C SER A 497 -26.91 15.19 4.23
N LYS A 498 -26.54 15.17 2.94
CA LYS A 498 -27.28 15.88 1.89
C LYS A 498 -28.71 15.37 1.74
N ASP A 499 -28.91 14.06 1.85
CA ASP A 499 -30.23 13.46 1.69
C ASP A 499 -31.13 13.69 2.92
N THR A 500 -30.54 13.89 4.11
CA THR A 500 -31.23 14.05 5.40
C THR A 500 -31.20 15.47 5.93
N ALA A 501 -30.40 16.37 5.35
CA ALA A 501 -30.28 17.75 5.79
C ALA A 501 -31.63 18.48 5.73
N PRO A 502 -31.96 19.34 6.72
CA PRO A 502 -33.13 20.21 6.67
C PRO A 502 -33.18 21.01 5.35
N PHE A 503 -34.39 21.29 4.90
CA PHE A 503 -34.62 22.00 3.63
C PHE A 503 -33.82 23.31 3.55
N GLU A 504 -33.77 24.08 4.66
CA GLU A 504 -33.07 25.36 4.76
C GLU A 504 -31.56 25.21 4.58
N VAL A 505 -30.98 24.13 5.07
CA VAL A 505 -29.54 23.81 4.92
C VAL A 505 -29.24 23.51 3.46
N ARG A 506 -30.05 22.66 2.84
CA ARG A 506 -29.92 22.31 1.41
C ARG A 506 -30.14 23.52 0.50
N ALA A 507 -31.14 24.35 0.82
CA ALA A 507 -31.40 25.59 0.10
C ALA A 507 -30.19 26.54 0.17
N ARG A 508 -29.58 26.68 1.34
CA ARG A 508 -28.38 27.52 1.52
C ARG A 508 -27.16 26.98 0.79
N GLU A 509 -27.01 25.67 0.70
CA GLU A 509 -25.95 25.03 -0.09
C GLU A 509 -26.14 25.33 -1.59
N VAL A 510 -27.36 25.20 -2.11
CA VAL A 510 -27.70 25.57 -3.50
C VAL A 510 -27.43 27.04 -3.75
N TYR A 511 -27.83 27.92 -2.82
CA TYR A 511 -27.55 29.37 -2.90
C TYR A 511 -26.06 29.67 -2.99
N ASN A 512 -25.25 29.01 -2.17
CA ASN A 512 -23.79 29.19 -2.12
C ASN A 512 -23.04 28.46 -3.26
N SER A 513 -23.69 27.56 -3.99
CA SER A 513 -23.06 26.78 -5.06
C SER A 513 -22.85 27.57 -6.37
N VAL A 514 -23.40 28.78 -6.49
CA VAL A 514 -23.35 29.59 -7.70
C VAL A 514 -22.92 31.01 -7.37
N GLU A 515 -21.89 31.51 -8.05
CA GLU A 515 -21.34 32.83 -7.82
C GLU A 515 -22.18 33.95 -8.50
N ASP A 516 -22.62 33.70 -9.75
CA ASP A 516 -23.40 34.67 -10.54
C ASP A 516 -24.81 34.82 -9.96
N PRO A 517 -25.25 36.04 -9.65
CA PRO A 517 -26.56 36.29 -9.04
C PRO A 517 -27.74 35.82 -9.89
N THR A 518 -27.64 35.88 -11.21
CA THR A 518 -28.72 35.47 -12.13
C THR A 518 -28.86 33.96 -12.14
N TRP A 519 -27.74 33.23 -12.29
CA TRP A 519 -27.72 31.79 -12.22
C TRP A 519 -28.07 31.27 -10.82
N ARG A 520 -27.68 31.99 -9.79
CA ARG A 520 -28.06 31.67 -8.41
C ARG A 520 -29.59 31.71 -8.24
N HIS A 521 -30.24 32.74 -8.78
CA HIS A 521 -31.71 32.86 -8.74
C HIS A 521 -32.40 31.73 -9.52
N ILE A 522 -31.88 31.36 -10.70
CA ILE A 522 -32.41 30.26 -11.50
C ILE A 522 -32.26 28.93 -10.74
N ARG A 523 -31.11 28.65 -10.19
CA ARG A 523 -30.83 27.42 -9.44
C ARG A 523 -31.67 27.32 -8.17
N MET A 524 -31.91 28.42 -7.50
CA MET A 524 -32.80 28.45 -6.33
C MET A 524 -34.25 28.13 -6.72
N LYS A 525 -34.73 28.68 -7.84
CA LYS A 525 -36.07 28.34 -8.36
C LYS A 525 -36.19 26.86 -8.76
N GLU A 526 -35.18 26.32 -9.45
CA GLU A 526 -35.13 24.89 -9.77
C GLU A 526 -35.21 24.03 -8.50
N PHE A 527 -34.40 24.37 -7.47
CA PHE A 527 -34.42 23.67 -6.18
C PHE A 527 -35.79 23.76 -5.48
N GLU A 528 -36.42 24.94 -5.50
CA GLU A 528 -37.77 25.12 -4.96
C GLU A 528 -38.81 24.28 -5.71
N MET A 529 -38.73 24.23 -7.05
CA MET A 529 -39.62 23.41 -7.88
C MET A 529 -39.42 21.91 -7.62
N GLU A 530 -38.18 21.45 -7.50
CA GLU A 530 -37.84 20.04 -7.16
C GLU A 530 -38.34 19.63 -5.76
N ASN A 531 -38.59 20.59 -4.87
CA ASN A 531 -39.06 20.36 -3.50
C ASN A 531 -40.50 20.88 -3.25
N ALA A 532 -41.17 21.41 -4.27
CA ALA A 532 -42.52 22.00 -4.16
C ALA A 532 -43.58 20.98 -3.67
N ASP A 533 -43.48 19.73 -4.09
CA ASP A 533 -44.37 18.64 -3.63
C ASP A 533 -44.29 18.36 -2.14
N LYS A 534 -43.29 18.92 -1.43
CA LYS A 534 -43.11 18.80 0.03
C LYS A 534 -43.61 20.01 0.80
N GLY A 535 -44.28 20.96 0.15
CA GLY A 535 -44.92 22.15 0.75
C GLY A 535 -43.96 23.14 1.43
N ARG A 536 -42.68 23.21 0.99
CA ARG A 536 -41.64 24.03 1.61
C ARG A 536 -41.15 25.13 0.64
N THR A 537 -41.28 26.37 1.06
CA THR A 537 -40.74 27.55 0.36
C THR A 537 -39.68 28.25 1.21
N VAL A 538 -38.64 28.79 0.58
CA VAL A 538 -37.62 29.61 1.28
C VAL A 538 -38.07 31.05 1.24
N ARG A 539 -38.16 31.70 2.40
CA ARG A 539 -38.23 33.18 2.51
C ARG A 539 -36.81 33.69 2.75
N TRP A 540 -36.29 34.44 1.83
CA TRP A 540 -34.98 35.13 1.89
C TRP A 540 -35.12 36.52 2.46
#